data_10bf1ce322446fadc3dfa7a823a37591
#
_entry.id   10bf1ce322446fadc3dfa7a823a37591
#
_cell.length_a   1.000
_cell.length_b   1.000
_cell.length_c   1.000
_cell.angle_alpha   90.00
_cell.angle_beta   90.00
_cell.angle_gamma   90.00
#
_symmetry.space_group_name_H-M   'P 1'
#
loop_
_entity.id
_entity.type
_entity.pdbx_description
1 polymer ?
#
loop_
_entity_poly.entity_id
_entity_poly.type
_entity_poly.pdbx_seq_one_letter_code
_entity_poly.pdbx_strand_id
1 'polypeptide(L)'
;MNFLALQYATPDVNLWVILPELIICAVGVLVMLVDAFARPTQRWITGGLSLLGLSAAAVSSGWLWLFWRGASQAFNGMIVLDELRLGFTFIFLVVSGLTILISMVWVENERLAAGEFHSLLMFATAGMMFMASAGDLVMVFLGLEILSIATYVMCGFRRTDIRSNESSMKYFILGSFSSAFLLYGIALIYGATATALLPGTTNIAEIARRLPDAQYPLLLFAGAAMMLVGFGFKIATAPFHVWTPDVYEGAPTPVTAFMAAGPKAAGFASFLRVFLFAFPFVVATANNSVGGRIHAAWLSALIVIAILTMTIGNLVAIAQNNVKRMLAYSSIAHAGYALVGFIAAGAARDIAQRNAAITAVIFYLLTYAVMNLGAFAVVQIIARAGDRRTEVEDYNGIGFQSPWLAFCLSLFLLSLLGIPLTAGFMGKVMVFRAALDQGYYVLVVIGVLNTAISAYYYLRLIIVMFFRERTTAWSAPQIPASVGLALAITIFGVLYLGLFPDRVINALQAKPVMSISMR
;
A
#
# COMPACT_ATOMS: atom_id res chain seq x y z
N MET A 1 45.64 17.76 -20.77
CA MET A 1 45.32 16.64 -19.85
C MET A 1 45.04 17.23 -18.46
N ASN A 2 43.78 17.56 -18.17
CA ASN A 2 43.35 17.97 -16.82
C ASN A 2 42.44 16.89 -16.25
N PHE A 3 43.07 15.88 -15.71
CA PHE A 3 42.40 14.70 -15.08
C PHE A 3 42.02 14.93 -13.58
N LEU A 4 42.08 16.17 -13.10
CA LEU A 4 41.95 16.47 -11.66
C LEU A 4 40.85 17.48 -11.30
N ALA A 5 39.74 17.46 -12.03
CA ALA A 5 38.54 18.16 -11.55
C ALA A 5 37.32 17.23 -11.60
N LEU A 6 37.41 16.06 -11.00
CA LEU A 6 36.26 15.45 -10.34
C LEU A 6 35.94 16.36 -9.14
N GLN A 7 35.25 17.44 -9.41
CA GLN A 7 34.53 18.17 -8.36
C GLN A 7 33.57 17.15 -7.76
N TYR A 8 33.92 16.61 -6.60
CA TYR A 8 32.99 15.94 -5.71
C TYR A 8 31.96 17.03 -5.33
N ALA A 9 30.93 17.17 -6.13
CA ALA A 9 29.80 17.99 -5.75
C ALA A 9 29.25 17.34 -4.48
N THR A 10 29.41 18.04 -3.35
CA THR A 10 28.78 17.63 -2.10
C THR A 10 27.28 17.51 -2.37
N PRO A 11 26.64 16.38 -2.05
CA PRO A 11 25.21 16.22 -2.29
C PRO A 11 24.45 17.33 -1.56
N ASP A 12 23.42 17.90 -2.21
CA ASP A 12 22.53 18.86 -1.58
C ASP A 12 21.72 18.16 -0.49
N VAL A 13 22.24 18.26 0.75
CA VAL A 13 21.64 17.60 1.93
C VAL A 13 20.61 18.54 2.54
N ASN A 14 19.34 18.39 2.14
CA ASN A 14 18.23 19.10 2.73
C ASN A 14 17.45 18.19 3.69
N LEU A 15 17.79 18.25 4.98
CA LEU A 15 17.14 17.43 6.02
C LEU A 15 15.67 17.79 6.26
N TRP A 16 15.24 19.00 5.95
CA TRP A 16 13.84 19.40 6.09
C TRP A 16 12.93 18.58 5.16
N VAL A 17 13.41 18.28 3.97
CA VAL A 17 12.66 17.48 2.99
C VAL A 17 12.35 16.07 3.51
N ILE A 18 13.26 15.47 4.29
CA ILE A 18 13.10 14.11 4.85
C ILE A 18 12.72 14.10 6.33
N LEU A 19 12.30 15.26 6.87
CA LEU A 19 12.00 15.39 8.31
C LEU A 19 10.97 14.35 8.82
N PRO A 20 9.85 14.07 8.12
CA PRO A 20 8.91 13.06 8.58
C PRO A 20 9.53 11.66 8.69
N GLU A 21 10.34 11.25 7.71
CA GLU A 21 11.05 9.96 7.71
C GLU A 21 12.08 9.88 8.85
N LEU A 22 12.82 10.98 9.09
CA LEU A 22 13.78 11.04 10.20
C LEU A 22 13.09 10.90 11.55
N ILE A 23 11.93 11.55 11.76
CA ILE A 23 11.14 11.41 12.98
C ILE A 23 10.76 9.94 13.19
N ILE A 24 10.21 9.27 12.15
CA ILE A 24 9.81 7.87 12.23
C ILE A 24 10.99 6.94 12.55
N CYS A 25 12.13 7.13 11.88
CA CYS A 25 13.34 6.34 12.15
C CYS A 25 13.86 6.58 13.58
N ALA A 26 13.95 7.84 14.01
CA ALA A 26 14.43 8.18 15.34
C ALA A 26 13.53 7.61 16.45
N VAL A 27 12.20 7.69 16.27
CA VAL A 27 11.24 7.11 17.21
C VAL A 27 11.32 5.58 17.18
N GLY A 28 11.51 4.93 16.02
CA GLY A 28 11.70 3.49 15.93
C GLY A 28 12.90 3.01 16.76
N VAL A 29 14.03 3.72 16.68
CA VAL A 29 15.22 3.44 17.52
C VAL A 29 14.91 3.74 19.00
N LEU A 30 14.25 4.86 19.30
CA LEU A 30 13.90 5.23 20.67
C LEU A 30 12.97 4.21 21.34
N VAL A 31 11.98 3.69 20.60
CA VAL A 31 11.07 2.63 21.07
C VAL A 31 11.86 1.39 21.46
N MET A 32 12.83 0.98 20.64
CA MET A 32 13.67 -0.19 20.92
C MET A 32 14.57 0.05 22.17
N LEU A 33 15.12 1.23 22.32
CA LEU A 33 15.91 1.60 23.50
C LEU A 33 15.06 1.64 24.77
N VAL A 34 13.89 2.24 24.72
CA VAL A 34 12.96 2.32 25.86
C VAL A 34 12.50 0.92 26.29
N ASP A 35 12.20 0.03 25.35
CA ASP A 35 11.79 -1.35 25.66
C ASP A 35 12.86 -2.14 26.43
N ALA A 36 14.15 -1.89 26.12
CA ALA A 36 15.27 -2.54 26.80
C ALA A 36 15.31 -2.22 28.33
N PHE A 37 14.75 -1.09 28.74
CA PHE A 37 14.69 -0.67 30.14
C PHE A 37 13.28 -0.77 30.74
N ALA A 38 12.24 -0.98 29.93
CA ALA A 38 10.85 -1.04 30.36
C ALA A 38 10.54 -2.33 31.12
N ARG A 39 9.75 -2.21 32.20
CA ARG A 39 9.22 -3.37 32.91
C ARG A 39 8.10 -4.04 32.09
N PRO A 40 7.85 -5.37 32.29
CA PRO A 40 6.77 -6.07 31.58
C PRO A 40 5.38 -5.42 31.67
N THR A 41 5.10 -4.73 32.79
CA THR A 41 3.84 -3.98 33.04
C THR A 41 3.75 -2.66 32.29
N GLN A 42 4.82 -2.21 31.64
CA GLN A 42 4.95 -0.90 30.98
C GLN A 42 4.97 -1.03 29.44
N ARG A 43 4.63 -2.17 28.88
CA ARG A 43 4.66 -2.44 27.44
C ARG A 43 3.78 -1.50 26.61
N TRP A 44 2.73 -0.93 27.21
CA TRP A 44 1.90 0.10 26.58
C TRP A 44 2.68 1.39 26.20
N ILE A 45 3.80 1.66 26.89
CA ILE A 45 4.64 2.85 26.64
C ILE A 45 5.22 2.81 25.21
N THR A 46 5.64 1.65 24.72
CA THR A 46 6.21 1.52 23.37
C THR A 46 5.19 1.83 22.30
N GLY A 47 3.93 1.39 22.47
CA GLY A 47 2.82 1.76 21.58
C GLY A 47 2.48 3.25 21.66
N GLY A 48 2.42 3.81 22.87
CA GLY A 48 2.17 5.24 23.09
C GLY A 48 3.25 6.14 22.47
N LEU A 49 4.53 5.78 22.65
CA LEU A 49 5.66 6.49 22.05
C LEU A 49 5.62 6.42 20.51
N SER A 50 5.28 5.26 19.96
CA SER A 50 5.11 5.09 18.50
C SER A 50 3.97 5.96 17.96
N LEU A 51 2.83 6.04 18.65
CA LEU A 51 1.72 6.92 18.26
C LEU A 51 2.11 8.40 18.33
N LEU A 52 2.88 8.82 19.33
CA LEU A 52 3.42 10.17 19.42
C LEU A 52 4.37 10.48 18.25
N GLY A 53 5.24 9.54 17.89
CA GLY A 53 6.12 9.67 16.73
C GLY A 53 5.36 9.80 15.41
N LEU A 54 4.34 8.97 15.22
CA LEU A 54 3.46 9.07 14.04
C LEU A 54 2.72 10.41 13.98
N SER A 55 2.25 10.90 15.13
CA SER A 55 1.61 12.23 15.23
C SER A 55 2.58 13.36 14.90
N ALA A 56 3.81 13.29 15.39
CA ALA A 56 4.86 14.26 15.06
C ALA A 56 5.22 14.24 13.57
N ALA A 57 5.31 13.06 12.96
CA ALA A 57 5.52 12.90 11.54
C ALA A 57 4.33 13.43 10.72
N ALA A 58 3.08 13.25 11.20
CA ALA A 58 1.90 13.81 10.57
C ALA A 58 1.90 15.35 10.60
N VAL A 59 2.25 15.93 11.74
CA VAL A 59 2.39 17.39 11.89
C VAL A 59 3.49 17.93 10.96
N SER A 60 4.67 17.29 10.93
CA SER A 60 5.76 17.71 10.04
C SER A 60 5.39 17.56 8.56
N SER A 61 4.68 16.50 8.17
CA SER A 61 4.16 16.33 6.80
C SER A 61 3.11 17.39 6.45
N GLY A 62 2.22 17.72 7.40
CA GLY A 62 1.23 18.80 7.24
C GLY A 62 1.90 20.18 7.09
N TRP A 63 2.96 20.42 7.87
CA TRP A 63 3.74 21.65 7.73
C TRP A 63 4.43 21.73 6.37
N LEU A 64 5.03 20.66 5.87
CA LEU A 64 5.59 20.58 4.53
C LEU A 64 4.51 20.81 3.46
N TRP A 65 3.32 20.25 3.64
CA TRP A 65 2.21 20.43 2.72
C TRP A 65 1.74 21.88 2.63
N LEU A 66 1.57 22.55 3.77
CA LEU A 66 0.92 23.88 3.83
C LEU A 66 1.88 25.04 3.66
N PHE A 67 3.08 24.95 4.27
CA PHE A 67 3.94 26.10 4.47
C PHE A 67 5.30 26.01 3.76
N TRP A 68 5.76 24.79 3.37
CA TRP A 68 7.07 24.68 2.75
C TRP A 68 7.11 25.34 1.37
N ARG A 69 8.12 26.19 1.15
CA ARG A 69 8.40 26.89 -0.11
C ARG A 69 9.85 26.72 -0.57
N GLY A 70 10.61 25.85 0.11
CA GLY A 70 12.01 25.56 -0.19
C GLY A 70 12.17 24.56 -1.34
N ALA A 71 13.35 23.94 -1.41
CA ALA A 71 13.67 22.95 -2.44
C ALA A 71 12.68 21.77 -2.41
N SER A 72 12.25 21.32 -3.59
CA SER A 72 11.36 20.16 -3.78
C SER A 72 12.14 18.85 -3.93
N GLN A 73 13.46 18.90 -3.88
CA GLN A 73 14.36 17.74 -4.03
C GLN A 73 15.47 17.80 -3.00
N ALA A 74 16.00 16.65 -2.63
CA ALA A 74 17.17 16.48 -1.79
C ALA A 74 18.03 15.31 -2.30
N PHE A 75 19.30 15.30 -1.88
CA PHE A 75 20.26 14.25 -2.24
C PHE A 75 20.39 14.08 -3.76
N ASN A 76 20.66 15.18 -4.47
CA ASN A 76 20.80 15.22 -5.94
C ASN A 76 19.58 14.63 -6.68
N GLY A 77 18.36 14.86 -6.16
CA GLY A 77 17.11 14.37 -6.75
C GLY A 77 16.78 12.93 -6.42
N MET A 78 17.52 12.25 -5.52
CA MET A 78 17.16 10.91 -5.07
C MET A 78 15.84 10.90 -4.27
N ILE A 79 15.54 12.01 -3.59
CA ILE A 79 14.30 12.19 -2.83
C ILE A 79 13.56 13.43 -3.36
N VAL A 80 12.26 13.26 -3.57
CA VAL A 80 11.36 14.29 -4.10
C VAL A 80 10.28 14.61 -3.06
N LEU A 81 9.99 15.90 -2.91
CA LEU A 81 8.88 16.41 -2.11
C LEU A 81 7.79 16.92 -3.05
N ASP A 82 6.75 16.14 -3.21
CA ASP A 82 5.57 16.46 -4.01
C ASP A 82 4.28 15.99 -3.32
N GLU A 83 3.13 16.34 -3.90
CA GLU A 83 1.82 16.01 -3.37
C GLU A 83 1.53 14.50 -3.42
N LEU A 84 2.07 13.79 -4.40
CA LEU A 84 1.97 12.33 -4.47
C LEU A 84 2.60 11.70 -3.23
N ARG A 85 3.85 12.08 -2.90
CA ARG A 85 4.54 11.61 -1.70
C ARG A 85 3.73 11.92 -0.44
N LEU A 86 3.31 13.18 -0.28
CA LEU A 86 2.62 13.61 0.95
C LEU A 86 1.26 12.95 1.09
N GLY A 87 0.50 12.81 0.00
CA GLY A 87 -0.77 12.09 0.00
C GLY A 87 -0.62 10.63 0.46
N PHE A 88 0.37 9.92 -0.07
CA PHE A 88 0.67 8.55 0.37
C PHE A 88 1.22 8.50 1.80
N THR A 89 2.04 9.48 2.21
CA THR A 89 2.56 9.56 3.59
C THR A 89 1.43 9.59 4.61
N PHE A 90 0.37 10.38 4.38
CA PHE A 90 -0.79 10.38 5.27
C PHE A 90 -1.48 9.01 5.34
N ILE A 91 -1.59 8.28 4.22
CA ILE A 91 -2.12 6.90 4.23
C ILE A 91 -1.25 6.01 5.11
N PHE A 92 0.08 6.07 4.98
CA PHE A 92 0.99 5.25 5.76
C PHE A 92 0.90 5.55 7.26
N LEU A 93 0.82 6.81 7.64
CA LEU A 93 0.68 7.23 9.04
C LEU A 93 -0.65 6.76 9.64
N VAL A 94 -1.76 6.86 8.89
CA VAL A 94 -3.07 6.34 9.32
C VAL A 94 -3.04 4.81 9.48
N VAL A 95 -2.49 4.10 8.50
CA VAL A 95 -2.37 2.63 8.54
C VAL A 95 -1.54 2.18 9.73
N SER A 96 -0.37 2.79 9.94
CA SER A 96 0.53 2.45 11.04
C SER A 96 -0.08 2.79 12.40
N GLY A 97 -0.74 3.95 12.52
CA GLY A 97 -1.43 4.36 13.75
C GLY A 97 -2.57 3.41 14.12
N LEU A 98 -3.42 3.05 13.17
CA LEU A 98 -4.48 2.06 13.38
C LEU A 98 -3.91 0.68 13.72
N THR A 99 -2.82 0.26 13.05
CA THR A 99 -2.16 -1.01 13.36
C THR A 99 -1.60 -1.03 14.78
N ILE A 100 -1.00 0.06 15.26
CA ILE A 100 -0.53 0.15 16.65
C ILE A 100 -1.72 0.01 17.61
N LEU A 101 -2.81 0.76 17.40
CA LEU A 101 -4.00 0.66 18.25
C LEU A 101 -4.58 -0.75 18.30
N ILE A 102 -4.60 -1.46 17.18
CA ILE A 102 -5.06 -2.83 17.08
C ILE A 102 -4.09 -3.79 17.76
N SER A 103 -2.78 -3.57 17.66
CA SER A 103 -1.75 -4.49 18.13
C SER A 103 -1.37 -4.35 19.59
N MET A 104 -1.56 -3.19 20.25
CA MET A 104 -1.11 -2.94 21.62
C MET A 104 -1.54 -4.04 22.59
N VAL A 105 -2.84 -4.33 22.66
CA VAL A 105 -3.38 -5.35 23.58
C VAL A 105 -3.10 -6.77 23.07
N TRP A 106 -3.00 -6.96 21.76
CA TRP A 106 -2.63 -8.27 21.19
C TRP A 106 -1.23 -8.70 21.62
N VAL A 107 -0.24 -7.80 21.48
CA VAL A 107 1.15 -8.06 21.90
C VAL A 107 1.24 -8.36 23.39
N GLU A 108 0.46 -7.65 24.21
CA GLU A 108 0.41 -7.85 25.67
C GLU A 108 -0.22 -9.19 26.02
N ASN A 109 -1.38 -9.52 25.45
CA ASN A 109 -2.13 -10.76 25.72
C ASN A 109 -1.35 -12.01 25.31
N GLU A 110 -0.60 -11.94 24.20
CA GLU A 110 0.24 -13.05 23.72
C GLU A 110 1.65 -13.03 24.30
N ARG A 111 1.96 -12.07 25.20
CA ARG A 111 3.26 -11.92 25.88
C ARG A 111 4.44 -11.78 24.92
N LEU A 112 4.21 -11.12 23.79
CA LEU A 112 5.22 -10.89 22.77
C LEU A 112 6.11 -9.67 23.10
N ALA A 113 7.25 -9.52 22.41
CA ALA A 113 8.17 -8.40 22.58
C ALA A 113 7.56 -7.12 21.95
N ALA A 114 6.96 -6.25 22.78
CA ALA A 114 6.24 -5.08 22.32
C ALA A 114 7.12 -4.07 21.60
N GLY A 115 8.31 -3.78 22.15
CA GLY A 115 9.24 -2.84 21.56
C GLY A 115 9.80 -3.30 20.22
N GLU A 116 10.16 -4.59 20.09
CA GLU A 116 10.58 -5.17 18.81
C GLU A 116 9.47 -5.01 17.76
N PHE A 117 8.21 -5.33 18.11
CA PHE A 117 7.09 -5.23 17.19
C PHE A 117 6.84 -3.80 16.72
N HIS A 118 6.73 -2.86 17.67
CA HIS A 118 6.45 -1.46 17.34
C HIS A 118 7.63 -0.80 16.60
N SER A 119 8.88 -1.15 16.94
CA SER A 119 10.07 -0.68 16.22
C SER A 119 10.09 -1.17 14.78
N LEU A 120 9.81 -2.46 14.53
CA LEU A 120 9.69 -3.02 13.18
C LEU A 120 8.59 -2.33 12.37
N LEU A 121 7.45 -2.03 13.01
CA LEU A 121 6.35 -1.32 12.37
C LEU A 121 6.75 0.12 11.99
N MET A 122 7.52 0.82 12.85
CA MET A 122 8.04 2.15 12.55
C MET A 122 9.03 2.10 11.38
N PHE A 123 9.97 1.14 11.34
CA PHE A 123 10.88 1.00 10.21
C PHE A 123 10.16 0.60 8.92
N ALA A 124 9.14 -0.28 9.00
CA ALA A 124 8.29 -0.57 7.85
C ALA A 124 7.60 0.70 7.32
N THR A 125 7.13 1.58 8.24
CA THR A 125 6.53 2.87 7.89
C THR A 125 7.54 3.79 7.21
N ALA A 126 8.76 3.90 7.73
CA ALA A 126 9.83 4.66 7.09
C ALA A 126 10.13 4.13 5.67
N GLY A 127 10.22 2.80 5.51
CA GLY A 127 10.40 2.16 4.20
C GLY A 127 9.30 2.53 3.19
N MET A 128 8.02 2.54 3.63
CA MET A 128 6.89 2.99 2.81
C MET A 128 7.04 4.45 2.39
N MET A 129 7.45 5.33 3.32
CA MET A 129 7.65 6.75 3.04
C MET A 129 8.81 6.98 2.07
N PHE A 130 9.92 6.27 2.22
CA PHE A 130 11.03 6.31 1.25
C PHE A 130 10.62 5.82 -0.14
N MET A 131 9.82 4.76 -0.25
CA MET A 131 9.26 4.31 -1.53
C MET A 131 8.43 5.40 -2.23
N ALA A 132 7.61 6.13 -1.49
CA ALA A 132 6.77 7.19 -2.05
C ALA A 132 7.57 8.45 -2.42
N SER A 133 8.67 8.74 -1.71
CA SER A 133 9.52 9.91 -1.94
C SER A 133 10.63 9.69 -2.97
N ALA A 134 10.80 8.48 -3.47
CA ALA A 134 11.92 8.11 -4.32
C ALA A 134 11.91 8.83 -5.68
N GLY A 135 12.92 9.65 -5.96
CA GLY A 135 13.23 10.21 -7.28
C GLY A 135 14.23 9.37 -8.10
N ASP A 136 14.70 8.27 -7.50
CA ASP A 136 15.71 7.38 -8.06
C ASP A 136 15.30 5.91 -7.85
N LEU A 137 15.59 5.04 -8.82
CA LEU A 137 15.21 3.62 -8.77
C LEU A 137 15.93 2.86 -7.64
N VAL A 138 17.16 3.25 -7.28
CA VAL A 138 17.88 2.65 -6.15
C VAL A 138 17.18 3.00 -4.83
N MET A 139 16.65 4.23 -4.71
CA MET A 139 15.90 4.63 -3.53
C MET A 139 14.56 3.88 -3.41
N VAL A 140 13.88 3.60 -4.54
CA VAL A 140 12.71 2.70 -4.57
C VAL A 140 13.07 1.33 -4.02
N PHE A 141 14.18 0.75 -4.48
CA PHE A 141 14.64 -0.57 -4.05
C PHE A 141 14.98 -0.58 -2.56
N LEU A 142 15.74 0.40 -2.05
CA LEU A 142 16.10 0.48 -0.64
C LEU A 142 14.87 0.62 0.27
N GLY A 143 13.93 1.49 -0.09
CA GLY A 143 12.68 1.66 0.65
C GLY A 143 11.85 0.37 0.68
N LEU A 144 11.79 -0.36 -0.46
CA LEU A 144 11.12 -1.64 -0.57
C LEU A 144 11.77 -2.71 0.32
N GLU A 145 13.09 -2.77 0.39
CA GLU A 145 13.79 -3.76 1.23
C GLU A 145 13.62 -3.46 2.73
N ILE A 146 13.71 -2.19 3.14
CA ILE A 146 13.44 -1.79 4.54
C ILE A 146 12.03 -2.24 4.96
N LEU A 147 11.03 -1.94 4.13
CA LEU A 147 9.66 -2.37 4.35
C LEU A 147 9.54 -3.90 4.38
N SER A 148 10.17 -4.59 3.44
CA SER A 148 10.03 -6.03 3.24
C SER A 148 10.64 -6.83 4.37
N ILE A 149 11.88 -6.52 4.77
CA ILE A 149 12.55 -7.19 5.88
C ILE A 149 11.74 -7.05 7.18
N ALA A 150 11.27 -5.84 7.48
CA ALA A 150 10.45 -5.61 8.66
C ALA A 150 9.15 -6.45 8.61
N THR A 151 8.47 -6.51 7.47
CA THR A 151 7.23 -7.30 7.33
C THR A 151 7.47 -8.80 7.34
N TYR A 152 8.60 -9.30 6.80
CA TYR A 152 8.95 -10.72 6.89
C TYR A 152 9.08 -11.16 8.35
N VAL A 153 9.80 -10.37 9.16
CA VAL A 153 9.96 -10.65 10.60
C VAL A 153 8.62 -10.57 11.32
N MET A 154 7.80 -9.55 11.03
CA MET A 154 6.48 -9.41 11.66
C MET A 154 5.53 -10.57 11.32
N CYS A 155 5.59 -11.15 10.11
CA CYS A 155 4.80 -12.34 9.74
C CYS A 155 5.11 -13.53 10.64
N GLY A 156 6.39 -13.74 11.00
CA GLY A 156 6.86 -14.81 11.89
C GLY A 156 6.89 -14.41 13.36
N PHE A 157 6.20 -13.35 13.78
CA PHE A 157 6.37 -12.80 15.13
C PHE A 157 5.91 -13.75 16.25
N ARG A 158 4.95 -14.64 15.97
CA ARG A 158 4.62 -15.79 16.82
C ARG A 158 5.61 -16.93 16.58
N ARG A 159 6.79 -16.84 17.14
CA ARG A 159 7.93 -17.75 16.86
C ARG A 159 7.63 -19.24 17.12
N THR A 160 6.63 -19.56 17.95
CA THR A 160 6.22 -20.92 18.30
C THR A 160 5.03 -21.43 17.47
N ASP A 161 4.39 -20.59 16.67
CA ASP A 161 3.29 -20.99 15.77
C ASP A 161 3.84 -21.39 14.40
N ILE A 162 3.65 -22.66 14.02
CA ILE A 162 4.13 -23.21 12.74
C ILE A 162 3.53 -22.46 11.55
N ARG A 163 2.26 -22.03 11.63
CA ARG A 163 1.59 -21.28 10.55
C ARG A 163 2.23 -19.90 10.35
N SER A 164 2.59 -19.23 11.45
CA SER A 164 3.27 -17.94 11.43
C SER A 164 4.68 -18.08 10.83
N ASN A 165 5.43 -19.12 11.20
CA ASN A 165 6.77 -19.39 10.66
C ASN A 165 6.70 -19.75 9.16
N GLU A 166 5.74 -20.58 8.74
CA GLU A 166 5.50 -20.91 7.32
C GLU A 166 5.17 -19.66 6.51
N SER A 167 4.28 -18.81 7.03
CA SER A 167 3.91 -17.53 6.43
C SER A 167 5.14 -16.64 6.20
N SER A 168 5.97 -16.47 7.23
CA SER A 168 7.21 -15.68 7.16
C SER A 168 8.17 -16.24 6.11
N MET A 169 8.40 -17.55 6.12
CA MET A 169 9.30 -18.21 5.19
C MET A 169 8.83 -18.10 3.74
N LYS A 170 7.54 -18.36 3.48
CA LYS A 170 6.96 -18.21 2.14
C LYS A 170 7.10 -16.76 1.65
N TYR A 171 6.79 -15.79 2.53
CA TYR A 171 6.88 -14.38 2.16
C TYR A 171 8.33 -13.95 1.90
N PHE A 172 9.27 -14.39 2.72
CA PHE A 172 10.71 -14.09 2.55
C PHE A 172 11.24 -14.67 1.24
N ILE A 173 11.03 -15.97 0.97
CA ILE A 173 11.59 -16.63 -0.22
C ILE A 173 11.02 -16.01 -1.49
N LEU A 174 9.68 -15.92 -1.59
CA LEU A 174 9.02 -15.38 -2.79
C LEU A 174 9.26 -13.87 -2.93
N GLY A 175 9.34 -13.14 -1.82
CA GLY A 175 9.63 -11.72 -1.81
C GLY A 175 11.04 -11.41 -2.25
N SER A 176 12.06 -12.11 -1.73
CA SER A 176 13.46 -11.93 -2.14
C SER A 176 13.65 -12.26 -3.62
N PHE A 177 12.97 -13.31 -4.11
CA PHE A 177 12.99 -13.63 -5.54
C PHE A 177 12.40 -12.48 -6.38
N SER A 178 11.28 -11.91 -5.95
CA SER A 178 10.67 -10.76 -6.61
C SER A 178 11.54 -9.50 -6.57
N SER A 179 12.20 -9.23 -5.42
CA SER A 179 13.15 -8.12 -5.29
C SER A 179 14.34 -8.28 -6.22
N ALA A 180 14.81 -9.51 -6.46
CA ALA A 180 15.87 -9.77 -7.43
C ALA A 180 15.45 -9.39 -8.86
N PHE A 181 14.20 -9.67 -9.27
CA PHE A 181 13.67 -9.20 -10.56
C PHE A 181 13.63 -7.67 -10.64
N LEU A 182 13.17 -7.01 -9.57
CA LEU A 182 13.16 -5.54 -9.52
C LEU A 182 14.56 -4.97 -9.68
N LEU A 183 15.52 -5.46 -8.90
CA LEU A 183 16.90 -4.99 -8.92
C LEU A 183 17.57 -5.24 -10.28
N TYR A 184 17.37 -6.42 -10.87
CA TYR A 184 17.89 -6.72 -12.19
C TYR A 184 17.24 -5.86 -13.27
N GLY A 185 15.93 -5.58 -13.16
CA GLY A 185 15.24 -4.61 -14.01
C GLY A 185 15.85 -3.22 -13.92
N ILE A 186 16.18 -2.74 -12.71
CA ILE A 186 16.88 -1.47 -12.49
C ILE A 186 18.25 -1.47 -13.18
N ALA A 187 19.02 -2.56 -13.05
CA ALA A 187 20.32 -2.69 -13.69
C ALA A 187 20.22 -2.66 -15.23
N LEU A 188 19.21 -3.31 -15.80
CA LEU A 188 18.96 -3.25 -17.25
C LEU A 188 18.58 -1.84 -17.73
N ILE A 189 17.76 -1.09 -16.98
CA ILE A 189 17.44 0.31 -17.27
C ILE A 189 18.69 1.17 -17.20
N TYR A 190 19.53 0.98 -16.17
CA TYR A 190 20.81 1.67 -16.07
C TYR A 190 21.70 1.41 -17.29
N GLY A 191 21.86 0.14 -17.69
CA GLY A 191 22.62 -0.20 -18.90
C GLY A 191 22.02 0.39 -20.19
N ALA A 192 20.68 0.39 -20.30
CA ALA A 192 19.99 0.88 -21.49
C ALA A 192 20.04 2.42 -21.65
N THR A 193 20.21 3.14 -20.55
CA THR A 193 20.33 4.62 -20.53
C THR A 193 21.77 5.10 -20.65
N ALA A 194 22.76 4.20 -20.68
CA ALA A 194 24.17 4.52 -20.93
C ALA A 194 24.38 4.86 -22.41
N THR A 195 25.28 5.79 -22.66
CA THR A 195 25.75 6.16 -24.01
C THR A 195 27.29 6.11 -24.06
N ALA A 196 27.89 6.27 -25.24
CA ALA A 196 29.35 6.31 -25.36
C ALA A 196 30.01 7.45 -24.55
N LEU A 197 29.25 8.52 -24.25
CA LEU A 197 29.74 9.71 -23.57
C LEU A 197 29.25 9.85 -22.13
N LEU A 198 28.15 9.18 -21.76
CA LEU A 198 27.50 9.34 -20.46
C LEU A 198 27.28 7.96 -19.81
N PRO A 199 27.56 7.81 -18.52
CA PRO A 199 27.18 6.60 -17.79
C PRO A 199 25.66 6.44 -17.75
N GLY A 200 25.17 5.23 -17.44
CA GLY A 200 23.75 4.98 -17.22
C GLY A 200 23.20 5.81 -16.05
N THR A 201 21.89 5.85 -15.94
CA THR A 201 21.22 6.57 -14.85
C THR A 201 20.11 5.75 -14.22
N THR A 202 19.91 5.93 -12.91
CA THR A 202 18.79 5.41 -12.12
C THR A 202 17.81 6.51 -11.72
N ASN A 203 18.16 7.78 -11.98
CA ASN A 203 17.26 8.90 -11.72
C ASN A 203 16.05 8.85 -12.67
N ILE A 204 14.85 8.85 -12.09
CA ILE A 204 13.57 8.64 -12.80
C ILE A 204 13.35 9.73 -13.89
N ALA A 205 13.61 11.00 -13.57
CA ALA A 205 13.44 12.09 -14.54
C ALA A 205 14.45 12.03 -15.67
N GLU A 206 15.69 11.67 -15.36
CA GLU A 206 16.75 11.55 -16.36
C GLU A 206 16.54 10.34 -17.27
N ILE A 207 15.99 9.23 -16.76
CA ILE A 207 15.57 8.09 -17.61
C ILE A 207 14.60 8.58 -18.67
N ALA A 208 13.55 9.33 -18.30
CA ALA A 208 12.57 9.85 -19.24
C ALA A 208 13.19 10.73 -20.32
N ARG A 209 14.19 11.57 -19.97
CA ARG A 209 14.90 12.43 -20.92
C ARG A 209 15.73 11.65 -21.94
N ARG A 210 16.31 10.51 -21.51
CA ARG A 210 17.19 9.68 -22.36
C ARG A 210 16.44 8.64 -23.20
N LEU A 211 15.15 8.41 -22.96
CA LEU A 211 14.36 7.43 -23.72
C LEU A 211 14.38 7.65 -25.25
N PRO A 212 14.27 8.88 -25.77
CA PRO A 212 14.27 9.08 -27.22
C PRO A 212 15.57 8.62 -27.92
N ASP A 213 16.69 8.75 -27.24
CA ASP A 213 18.03 8.46 -27.74
C ASP A 213 18.58 7.10 -27.31
N ALA A 214 17.73 6.24 -26.74
CA ALA A 214 18.13 4.95 -26.20
C ALA A 214 18.68 4.02 -27.29
N GLN A 215 19.94 3.63 -27.15
CA GLN A 215 20.65 2.77 -28.12
C GLN A 215 20.23 1.29 -28.01
N TYR A 216 19.74 0.87 -26.83
CA TYR A 216 19.40 -0.54 -26.54
C TYR A 216 17.94 -0.70 -26.12
N PRO A 217 16.96 -0.55 -27.04
CA PRO A 217 15.54 -0.62 -26.72
C PRO A 217 15.13 -1.94 -26.05
N LEU A 218 15.74 -3.06 -26.44
CA LEU A 218 15.43 -4.37 -25.88
C LEU A 218 15.74 -4.44 -24.38
N LEU A 219 16.83 -3.81 -23.92
CA LEU A 219 17.18 -3.75 -22.50
C LEU A 219 16.16 -2.89 -21.72
N LEU A 220 15.64 -1.80 -22.32
CA LEU A 220 14.58 -1.00 -21.73
C LEU A 220 13.30 -1.82 -21.52
N PHE A 221 12.85 -2.55 -22.56
CA PHE A 221 11.67 -3.39 -22.47
C PHE A 221 11.84 -4.51 -21.42
N ALA A 222 12.99 -5.19 -21.44
CA ALA A 222 13.30 -6.25 -20.48
C ALA A 222 13.37 -5.68 -19.05
N GLY A 223 14.00 -4.52 -18.85
CA GLY A 223 14.09 -3.85 -17.57
C GLY A 223 12.72 -3.43 -17.03
N ALA A 224 11.88 -2.81 -17.87
CA ALA A 224 10.53 -2.44 -17.49
C ALA A 224 9.66 -3.67 -17.15
N ALA A 225 9.77 -4.75 -17.93
CA ALA A 225 9.04 -6.00 -17.66
C ALA A 225 9.46 -6.63 -16.32
N MET A 226 10.76 -6.66 -16.01
CA MET A 226 11.25 -7.17 -14.74
C MET A 226 10.84 -6.30 -13.56
N MET A 227 10.87 -4.98 -13.70
CA MET A 227 10.34 -4.08 -12.66
C MET A 227 8.83 -4.28 -12.45
N LEU A 228 8.07 -4.56 -13.54
CA LEU A 228 6.65 -4.88 -13.45
C LEU A 228 6.39 -6.17 -12.62
N VAL A 229 7.26 -7.19 -12.73
CA VAL A 229 7.20 -8.37 -11.87
C VAL A 229 7.37 -8.00 -10.41
N GLY A 230 8.39 -7.20 -10.09
CA GLY A 230 8.67 -6.75 -8.72
C GLY A 230 7.52 -5.96 -8.09
N PHE A 231 7.01 -4.95 -8.82
CA PHE A 231 5.86 -4.17 -8.35
C PHE A 231 4.58 -5.01 -8.31
N GLY A 232 4.33 -5.86 -9.31
CA GLY A 232 3.18 -6.76 -9.35
C GLY A 232 3.12 -7.69 -8.15
N PHE A 233 4.25 -8.24 -7.72
CA PHE A 233 4.36 -9.01 -6.49
C PHE A 233 4.00 -8.16 -5.27
N LYS A 234 4.56 -6.96 -5.14
CA LYS A 234 4.37 -6.09 -3.97
C LYS A 234 2.92 -5.65 -3.78
N ILE A 235 2.21 -5.35 -4.86
CA ILE A 235 0.79 -4.99 -4.83
C ILE A 235 -0.15 -6.21 -4.94
N ALA A 236 0.42 -7.42 -5.05
CA ALA A 236 -0.30 -8.69 -5.13
C ALA A 236 -1.24 -8.80 -6.34
N THR A 237 -0.76 -8.47 -7.54
CA THR A 237 -1.52 -8.64 -8.78
C THR A 237 -1.33 -10.01 -9.40
N ALA A 238 -2.32 -10.51 -10.11
CA ALA A 238 -2.19 -11.74 -10.89
C ALA A 238 -1.23 -11.54 -12.08
N PRO A 239 -0.30 -12.48 -12.33
CA PRO A 239 -0.13 -13.79 -11.68
C PRO A 239 0.76 -13.78 -10.41
N PHE A 240 1.28 -12.64 -9.98
CA PHE A 240 2.28 -12.49 -8.91
C PHE A 240 1.69 -12.53 -7.48
N HIS A 241 0.40 -12.79 -7.33
CA HIS A 241 -0.35 -12.77 -6.06
C HIS A 241 -0.26 -14.04 -5.23
N VAL A 242 0.35 -15.12 -5.73
CA VAL A 242 0.27 -16.49 -5.17
C VAL A 242 0.71 -16.60 -3.71
N TRP A 243 1.56 -15.70 -3.25
CA TRP A 243 2.04 -15.64 -1.86
C TRP A 243 0.98 -15.10 -0.87
N THR A 244 0.10 -14.22 -1.34
CA THR A 244 -0.76 -13.38 -0.48
C THR A 244 -1.76 -14.20 0.37
N PRO A 245 -2.49 -15.19 -0.16
CA PRO A 245 -3.47 -15.92 0.63
C PRO A 245 -2.83 -16.69 1.78
N ASP A 246 -1.74 -17.41 1.54
CA ASP A 246 -1.05 -18.21 2.54
C ASP A 246 -0.39 -17.34 3.61
N VAL A 247 0.24 -16.25 3.18
CA VAL A 247 0.88 -15.30 4.11
C VAL A 247 -0.14 -14.58 4.98
N TYR A 248 -1.26 -14.13 4.42
CA TYR A 248 -2.29 -13.43 5.19
C TYR A 248 -3.02 -14.36 6.17
N GLU A 249 -3.21 -15.62 5.82
CA GLU A 249 -3.81 -16.61 6.71
C GLU A 249 -2.88 -16.93 7.89
N GLY A 250 -1.59 -17.20 7.62
CA GLY A 250 -0.62 -17.65 8.63
C GLY A 250 -0.06 -16.53 9.51
N ALA A 251 0.11 -15.32 8.99
CA ALA A 251 0.62 -14.19 9.77
C ALA A 251 -0.37 -13.78 10.88
N PRO A 252 0.12 -13.20 12.00
CA PRO A 252 -0.77 -12.64 13.03
C PRO A 252 -1.75 -11.61 12.44
N THR A 253 -3.00 -11.61 12.92
CA THR A 253 -4.07 -10.77 12.34
C THR A 253 -3.72 -9.27 12.28
N PRO A 254 -3.09 -8.62 13.29
CA PRO A 254 -2.66 -7.22 13.17
C PRO A 254 -1.62 -7.00 12.06
N VAL A 255 -0.73 -7.96 11.85
CA VAL A 255 0.28 -7.92 10.78
C VAL A 255 -0.39 -8.06 9.41
N THR A 256 -1.36 -8.96 9.29
CA THR A 256 -2.16 -9.12 8.06
C THR A 256 -2.91 -7.83 7.73
N ALA A 257 -3.51 -7.17 8.73
CA ALA A 257 -4.20 -5.89 8.58
C ALA A 257 -3.25 -4.80 8.01
N PHE A 258 -2.05 -4.70 8.59
CA PHE A 258 -1.01 -3.79 8.12
C PHE A 258 -0.58 -4.07 6.67
N MET A 259 -0.24 -5.34 6.39
CA MET A 259 0.26 -5.75 5.06
C MET A 259 -0.78 -5.55 3.95
N ALA A 260 -2.06 -5.73 4.26
CA ALA A 260 -3.14 -5.57 3.30
C ALA A 260 -3.33 -4.12 2.85
N ALA A 261 -2.97 -3.14 3.68
CA ALA A 261 -3.17 -1.72 3.41
C ALA A 261 -1.87 -0.97 3.12
N GLY A 262 -0.95 -0.87 4.08
CA GLY A 262 0.24 -0.03 4.00
C GLY A 262 1.23 -0.43 2.91
N PRO A 263 1.83 -1.63 2.97
CA PRO A 263 2.78 -2.12 1.97
C PRO A 263 2.22 -2.12 0.54
N LYS A 264 0.92 -2.36 0.40
CA LYS A 264 0.23 -2.30 -0.90
C LYS A 264 0.16 -0.86 -1.40
N ALA A 265 -0.22 0.10 -0.56
CA ALA A 265 -0.23 1.51 -0.92
C ALA A 265 1.18 2.02 -1.27
N ALA A 266 2.22 1.59 -0.54
CA ALA A 266 3.60 1.93 -0.86
C ALA A 266 4.06 1.36 -2.21
N GLY A 267 3.66 0.11 -2.51
CA GLY A 267 3.86 -0.48 -3.83
C GLY A 267 3.20 0.35 -4.93
N PHE A 268 1.96 0.79 -4.75
CA PHE A 268 1.28 1.67 -5.70
C PHE A 268 1.96 3.03 -5.83
N ALA A 269 2.40 3.65 -4.74
CA ALA A 269 3.07 4.95 -4.77
C ALA A 269 4.33 4.92 -5.64
N SER A 270 5.22 3.93 -5.41
CA SER A 270 6.44 3.78 -6.20
C SER A 270 6.17 3.31 -7.62
N PHE A 271 5.20 2.43 -7.82
CA PHE A 271 4.81 1.96 -9.15
C PHE A 271 4.26 3.09 -10.03
N LEU A 272 3.33 3.91 -9.49
CA LEU A 272 2.86 5.13 -10.16
C LEU A 272 4.04 6.04 -10.50
N ARG A 273 4.92 6.31 -9.51
CA ARG A 273 6.06 7.19 -9.69
C ARG A 273 6.98 6.70 -10.81
N VAL A 274 7.38 5.43 -10.79
CA VAL A 274 8.29 4.89 -11.80
C VAL A 274 7.64 4.88 -13.19
N PHE A 275 6.47 4.30 -13.34
CA PHE A 275 5.90 4.07 -14.67
C PHE A 275 5.30 5.32 -15.32
N LEU A 276 4.77 6.26 -14.52
CA LEU A 276 4.26 7.51 -15.08
C LEU A 276 5.35 8.55 -15.39
N PHE A 277 6.51 8.48 -14.68
CA PHE A 277 7.54 9.51 -14.84
C PHE A 277 8.78 9.04 -15.59
N ALA A 278 9.22 7.77 -15.43
CA ALA A 278 10.32 7.24 -16.23
C ALA A 278 9.87 6.90 -17.66
N PHE A 279 8.59 6.52 -17.85
CA PHE A 279 8.03 6.14 -19.16
C PHE A 279 6.78 6.98 -19.50
N PRO A 280 6.89 8.33 -19.59
CA PRO A 280 5.75 9.22 -19.69
C PRO A 280 5.10 9.18 -21.08
N PHE A 281 3.80 9.46 -21.13
CA PHE A 281 3.04 9.57 -22.37
C PHE A 281 3.56 10.68 -23.31
N VAL A 282 4.07 11.79 -22.76
CA VAL A 282 4.50 12.96 -23.55
C VAL A 282 5.61 12.62 -24.55
N VAL A 283 6.46 11.65 -24.23
CA VAL A 283 7.51 11.14 -25.15
C VAL A 283 6.90 10.22 -26.23
N ALA A 284 5.69 9.74 -26.00
CA ALA A 284 4.99 8.79 -26.87
C ALA A 284 4.31 9.45 -28.09
N THR A 285 4.25 10.77 -28.19
CA THR A 285 3.52 11.47 -29.28
C THR A 285 4.15 11.28 -30.68
N ALA A 286 5.39 10.82 -30.75
CA ALA A 286 5.97 10.32 -32.00
C ALA A 286 5.65 8.79 -32.06
N ASN A 287 4.64 8.41 -32.82
CA ASN A 287 4.09 7.03 -32.94
C ASN A 287 5.12 5.90 -33.20
N ASN A 288 6.38 6.23 -33.51
CA ASN A 288 7.46 5.27 -33.73
C ASN A 288 8.66 5.43 -32.78
N SER A 289 8.58 6.30 -31.75
CA SER A 289 9.66 6.45 -30.79
C SER A 289 9.73 5.23 -29.82
N VAL A 290 10.95 4.94 -29.34
CA VAL A 290 11.16 3.88 -28.34
C VAL A 290 10.29 4.13 -27.10
N GLY A 291 10.21 5.41 -26.65
CA GLY A 291 9.37 5.81 -25.52
C GLY A 291 7.88 5.53 -25.75
N GLY A 292 7.35 5.80 -26.96
CA GLY A 292 5.95 5.50 -27.30
C GLY A 292 5.64 4.02 -27.29
N ARG A 293 6.53 3.19 -27.81
CA ARG A 293 6.34 1.73 -27.81
C ARG A 293 6.39 1.13 -26.40
N ILE A 294 7.33 1.57 -25.55
CA ILE A 294 7.42 1.09 -24.18
C ILE A 294 6.19 1.53 -23.37
N HIS A 295 5.72 2.78 -23.57
CA HIS A 295 4.51 3.28 -22.93
C HIS A 295 3.28 2.42 -23.30
N ALA A 296 3.05 2.18 -24.61
CA ALA A 296 1.96 1.34 -25.08
C ALA A 296 2.05 -0.11 -24.55
N ALA A 297 3.26 -0.66 -24.45
CA ALA A 297 3.48 -2.03 -23.98
C ALA A 297 3.11 -2.18 -22.49
N TRP A 298 3.62 -1.30 -21.60
CA TRP A 298 3.32 -1.43 -20.18
C TRP A 298 1.85 -1.11 -19.88
N LEU A 299 1.24 -0.17 -20.59
CA LEU A 299 -0.17 0.15 -20.42
C LEU A 299 -1.06 -1.04 -20.81
N SER A 300 -0.77 -1.68 -21.95
CA SER A 300 -1.47 -2.89 -22.40
C SER A 300 -1.29 -4.05 -21.41
N ALA A 301 -0.08 -4.24 -20.88
CA ALA A 301 0.20 -5.25 -19.87
C ALA A 301 -0.62 -5.00 -18.58
N LEU A 302 -0.71 -3.74 -18.13
CA LEU A 302 -1.50 -3.39 -16.93
C LEU A 302 -2.99 -3.63 -17.14
N ILE A 303 -3.55 -3.40 -18.32
CA ILE A 303 -4.96 -3.70 -18.61
C ILE A 303 -5.23 -5.20 -18.41
N VAL A 304 -4.39 -6.05 -18.98
CA VAL A 304 -4.51 -7.51 -18.83
C VAL A 304 -4.35 -7.92 -17.36
N ILE A 305 -3.33 -7.41 -16.69
CA ILE A 305 -3.07 -7.68 -15.27
C ILE A 305 -4.26 -7.22 -14.40
N ALA A 306 -4.83 -6.05 -14.64
CA ALA A 306 -5.99 -5.54 -13.88
C ALA A 306 -7.21 -6.45 -14.03
N ILE A 307 -7.53 -6.87 -15.27
CA ILE A 307 -8.64 -7.78 -15.55
C ILE A 307 -8.44 -9.12 -14.84
N LEU A 308 -7.26 -9.73 -14.99
CA LEU A 308 -6.94 -10.99 -14.33
C LEU A 308 -6.99 -10.87 -12.80
N THR A 309 -6.46 -9.77 -12.26
CA THR A 309 -6.39 -9.54 -10.80
C THR A 309 -7.78 -9.39 -10.20
N MET A 310 -8.66 -8.59 -10.81
CA MET A 310 -10.05 -8.45 -10.38
C MET A 310 -10.80 -9.78 -10.46
N THR A 311 -10.65 -10.51 -11.58
CA THR A 311 -11.42 -11.72 -11.85
C THR A 311 -10.97 -12.88 -10.98
N ILE A 312 -9.67 -13.19 -10.94
CA ILE A 312 -9.12 -14.28 -10.13
C ILE A 312 -9.37 -13.98 -8.64
N GLY A 313 -9.10 -12.75 -8.17
CA GLY A 313 -9.32 -12.38 -6.79
C GLY A 313 -10.76 -12.62 -6.33
N ASN A 314 -11.76 -12.17 -7.10
CA ASN A 314 -13.17 -12.34 -6.73
C ASN A 314 -13.66 -13.79 -6.86
N LEU A 315 -13.32 -14.49 -7.94
CA LEU A 315 -13.78 -15.87 -8.16
C LEU A 315 -13.22 -16.82 -7.10
N VAL A 316 -11.93 -16.69 -6.76
CA VAL A 316 -11.32 -17.57 -5.75
C VAL A 316 -11.79 -17.23 -4.33
N ALA A 317 -12.11 -15.94 -4.03
CA ALA A 317 -12.68 -15.53 -2.74
C ALA A 317 -13.99 -16.27 -2.41
N ILE A 318 -14.81 -16.60 -3.42
CA ILE A 318 -16.08 -17.32 -3.26
C ILE A 318 -15.88 -18.68 -2.59
N ALA A 319 -14.82 -19.39 -2.94
CA ALA A 319 -14.55 -20.75 -2.46
C ALA A 319 -13.86 -20.81 -1.09
N GLN A 320 -13.50 -19.66 -0.51
CA GLN A 320 -12.77 -19.64 0.76
C GLN A 320 -13.70 -19.84 1.96
N ASN A 321 -13.28 -20.70 2.89
CA ASN A 321 -13.93 -20.90 4.19
C ASN A 321 -13.19 -20.19 5.34
N ASN A 322 -11.94 -19.85 5.16
CA ASN A 322 -11.19 -19.04 6.12
C ASN A 322 -11.39 -17.55 5.83
N VAL A 323 -11.83 -16.78 6.84
CA VAL A 323 -12.16 -15.35 6.69
C VAL A 323 -10.91 -14.51 6.35
N LYS A 324 -9.74 -14.80 6.94
CA LYS A 324 -8.49 -14.10 6.60
C LYS A 324 -8.09 -14.36 5.15
N ARG A 325 -8.23 -15.60 4.69
CA ARG A 325 -7.93 -16.00 3.32
C ARG A 325 -8.94 -15.40 2.32
N MET A 326 -10.22 -15.35 2.69
CA MET A 326 -11.26 -14.66 1.91
C MET A 326 -10.93 -13.16 1.76
N LEU A 327 -10.56 -12.48 2.84
CA LEU A 327 -10.14 -11.08 2.82
C LEU A 327 -8.82 -10.87 2.06
N ALA A 328 -7.92 -11.87 2.02
CA ALA A 328 -6.71 -11.83 1.20
C ALA A 328 -7.05 -11.81 -0.30
N TYR A 329 -7.95 -12.67 -0.76
CA TYR A 329 -8.41 -12.67 -2.16
C TYR A 329 -9.23 -11.40 -2.49
N SER A 330 -10.04 -10.92 -1.55
CA SER A 330 -10.66 -9.60 -1.64
C SER A 330 -9.60 -8.50 -1.83
N SER A 331 -8.51 -8.52 -1.07
CA SER A 331 -7.40 -7.58 -1.18
C SER A 331 -6.71 -7.63 -2.55
N ILE A 332 -6.60 -8.82 -3.15
CA ILE A 332 -6.11 -9.00 -4.52
C ILE A 332 -7.07 -8.32 -5.51
N ALA A 333 -8.38 -8.57 -5.41
CA ALA A 333 -9.37 -7.93 -6.27
C ALA A 333 -9.33 -6.38 -6.16
N HIS A 334 -9.19 -5.86 -4.94
CA HIS A 334 -9.06 -4.41 -4.70
C HIS A 334 -7.79 -3.80 -5.30
N ALA A 335 -6.68 -4.54 -5.38
CA ALA A 335 -5.51 -4.10 -6.14
C ALA A 335 -5.84 -3.96 -7.64
N GLY A 336 -6.65 -4.86 -8.19
CA GLY A 336 -7.14 -4.77 -9.56
C GLY A 336 -7.97 -3.51 -9.81
N TYR A 337 -8.87 -3.14 -8.89
CA TYR A 337 -9.64 -1.89 -8.99
C TYR A 337 -8.73 -0.64 -8.90
N ALA A 338 -7.73 -0.64 -8.03
CA ALA A 338 -6.76 0.47 -7.98
C ALA A 338 -5.95 0.60 -9.28
N LEU A 339 -5.62 -0.52 -9.94
CA LEU A 339 -4.96 -0.52 -11.25
C LEU A 339 -5.81 0.13 -12.34
N VAL A 340 -7.15 0.06 -12.27
CA VAL A 340 -8.02 0.77 -13.23
C VAL A 340 -7.75 2.28 -13.21
N GLY A 341 -7.64 2.87 -12.01
CA GLY A 341 -7.27 4.28 -11.86
C GLY A 341 -5.83 4.57 -12.32
N PHE A 342 -4.89 3.63 -12.08
CA PHE A 342 -3.52 3.77 -12.57
C PHE A 342 -3.44 3.75 -14.11
N ILE A 343 -4.18 2.86 -14.76
CA ILE A 343 -4.28 2.80 -16.23
C ILE A 343 -4.84 4.12 -16.77
N ALA A 344 -5.87 4.68 -16.11
CA ALA A 344 -6.41 5.98 -16.48
C ALA A 344 -5.37 7.11 -16.36
N ALA A 345 -4.55 7.10 -15.29
CA ALA A 345 -3.46 8.06 -15.13
C ALA A 345 -2.38 7.93 -16.23
N GLY A 346 -2.06 6.68 -16.62
CA GLY A 346 -1.12 6.40 -17.72
C GLY A 346 -1.63 6.82 -19.10
N ALA A 347 -2.93 6.67 -19.34
CA ALA A 347 -3.56 7.01 -20.61
C ALA A 347 -3.89 8.51 -20.77
N ALA A 348 -3.86 9.28 -19.67
CA ALA A 348 -4.24 10.68 -19.66
C ALA A 348 -3.29 11.53 -20.53
N ARG A 349 -3.89 12.30 -21.45
CA ARG A 349 -3.17 13.15 -22.41
C ARG A 349 -2.79 14.52 -21.85
N ASP A 350 -3.55 15.01 -20.89
CA ASP A 350 -3.27 16.27 -20.22
C ASP A 350 -2.94 16.06 -18.72
N ILE A 351 -2.27 17.08 -18.14
CA ILE A 351 -1.80 17.04 -16.75
C ILE A 351 -2.98 17.04 -15.77
N ALA A 352 -4.08 17.73 -16.08
CA ALA A 352 -5.23 17.82 -15.18
C ALA A 352 -5.93 16.46 -15.06
N GLN A 353 -6.18 15.78 -16.18
CA GLN A 353 -6.76 14.43 -16.20
C GLN A 353 -5.85 13.41 -15.49
N ARG A 354 -4.53 13.49 -15.71
CA ARG A 354 -3.54 12.65 -15.03
C ARG A 354 -3.58 12.85 -13.53
N ASN A 355 -3.56 14.10 -13.07
CA ASN A 355 -3.62 14.42 -11.65
C ASN A 355 -4.95 13.97 -11.02
N ALA A 356 -6.07 14.13 -11.72
CA ALA A 356 -7.38 13.64 -11.26
C ALA A 356 -7.38 12.11 -11.11
N ALA A 357 -6.80 11.37 -12.07
CA ALA A 357 -6.69 9.91 -12.00
C ALA A 357 -5.75 9.45 -10.87
N ILE A 358 -4.61 10.11 -10.66
CA ILE A 358 -3.72 9.84 -9.52
C ILE A 358 -4.44 10.10 -8.20
N THR A 359 -5.16 11.22 -8.08
CA THR A 359 -5.99 11.53 -6.90
C THR A 359 -7.03 10.44 -6.64
N ALA A 360 -7.67 9.92 -7.70
CA ALA A 360 -8.62 8.82 -7.58
C ALA A 360 -7.95 7.55 -7.02
N VAL A 361 -6.72 7.22 -7.41
CA VAL A 361 -5.97 6.08 -6.86
C VAL A 361 -5.61 6.31 -5.39
N ILE A 362 -5.10 7.50 -5.03
CA ILE A 362 -4.76 7.84 -3.64
C ILE A 362 -6.01 7.76 -2.76
N PHE A 363 -7.13 8.36 -3.19
CA PHE A 363 -8.40 8.32 -2.46
C PHE A 363 -8.90 6.88 -2.31
N TYR A 364 -8.83 6.08 -3.37
CA TYR A 364 -9.23 4.67 -3.34
C TYR A 364 -8.41 3.85 -2.33
N LEU A 365 -7.08 4.03 -2.32
CA LEU A 365 -6.21 3.32 -1.37
C LEU A 365 -6.40 3.79 0.07
N LEU A 366 -6.72 5.07 0.29
CA LEU A 366 -7.11 5.59 1.60
C LEU A 366 -8.41 4.95 2.09
N THR A 367 -9.46 4.94 1.26
CA THR A 367 -10.74 4.31 1.60
C THR A 367 -10.57 2.82 1.87
N TYR A 368 -9.79 2.13 1.02
CA TYR A 368 -9.46 0.72 1.19
C TYR A 368 -8.73 0.46 2.52
N ALA A 369 -7.74 1.28 2.87
CA ALA A 369 -7.00 1.14 4.12
C ALA A 369 -7.92 1.23 5.34
N VAL A 370 -8.81 2.21 5.38
CA VAL A 370 -9.73 2.43 6.51
C VAL A 370 -10.71 1.26 6.67
N MET A 371 -11.39 0.85 5.59
CA MET A 371 -12.38 -0.23 5.67
C MET A 371 -11.74 -1.60 5.94
N ASN A 372 -10.57 -1.85 5.39
CA ASN A 372 -9.87 -3.12 5.56
C ASN A 372 -9.28 -3.28 6.97
N LEU A 373 -8.63 -2.24 7.51
CA LEU A 373 -8.14 -2.25 8.90
C LEU A 373 -9.27 -2.39 9.90
N GLY A 374 -10.43 -1.74 9.66
CA GLY A 374 -11.62 -1.92 10.48
C GLY A 374 -12.14 -3.36 10.46
N ALA A 375 -12.21 -3.98 9.28
CA ALA A 375 -12.63 -5.39 9.14
C ALA A 375 -11.68 -6.33 9.90
N PHE A 376 -10.36 -6.18 9.72
CA PHE A 376 -9.36 -7.00 10.42
C PHE A 376 -9.32 -6.73 11.93
N ALA A 377 -9.63 -5.53 12.41
CA ALA A 377 -9.76 -5.24 13.83
C ALA A 377 -10.89 -6.07 14.46
N VAL A 378 -12.03 -6.20 13.79
CA VAL A 378 -13.13 -7.06 14.24
C VAL A 378 -12.73 -8.54 14.16
N VAL A 379 -12.12 -8.96 13.04
CA VAL A 379 -11.61 -10.34 12.86
C VAL A 379 -10.66 -10.71 14.00
N GLN A 380 -9.74 -9.84 14.40
CA GLN A 380 -8.81 -10.08 15.51
C GLN A 380 -9.54 -10.33 16.85
N ILE A 381 -10.57 -9.53 17.16
CA ILE A 381 -11.35 -9.70 18.39
C ILE A 381 -12.05 -11.06 18.39
N ILE A 382 -12.60 -11.48 17.26
CA ILE A 382 -13.32 -12.75 17.11
C ILE A 382 -12.35 -13.93 17.11
N ALA A 383 -11.21 -13.79 16.45
CA ALA A 383 -10.20 -14.84 16.31
C ALA A 383 -9.54 -15.22 17.64
N ARG A 384 -9.46 -14.28 18.58
CA ARG A 384 -8.82 -14.46 19.91
C ARG A 384 -7.32 -14.78 19.84
N ALA A 385 -6.72 -15.10 21.00
CA ALA A 385 -5.31 -15.47 21.07
C ALA A 385 -5.01 -16.68 20.18
N GLY A 386 -3.92 -16.59 19.42
CA GLY A 386 -3.47 -17.63 18.48
C GLY A 386 -4.29 -17.71 17.18
N ASP A 387 -5.16 -16.74 16.87
CA ASP A 387 -6.02 -16.75 15.67
C ASP A 387 -6.77 -18.08 15.46
N ARG A 388 -7.39 -18.60 16.54
CA ARG A 388 -8.01 -19.94 16.57
C ARG A 388 -9.39 -19.98 15.89
N ARG A 389 -10.03 -18.83 15.67
CA ARG A 389 -11.40 -18.70 15.15
C ARG A 389 -11.39 -17.82 13.91
N THR A 390 -10.98 -18.39 12.82
CA THR A 390 -10.87 -17.69 11.53
C THR A 390 -11.72 -18.32 10.44
N GLU A 391 -12.40 -19.45 10.72
CA GLU A 391 -13.31 -20.08 9.77
C GLU A 391 -14.65 -19.36 9.72
N VAL A 392 -15.31 -19.38 8.57
CA VAL A 392 -16.64 -18.74 8.39
C VAL A 392 -17.66 -19.26 9.39
N GLU A 393 -17.58 -20.54 9.77
CA GLU A 393 -18.48 -21.17 10.76
C GLU A 393 -18.30 -20.61 12.17
N ASP A 394 -17.12 -20.11 12.52
CA ASP A 394 -16.86 -19.46 13.80
C ASP A 394 -17.69 -18.18 13.99
N TYR A 395 -18.18 -17.61 12.90
CA TYR A 395 -18.98 -16.38 12.87
C TYR A 395 -20.49 -16.65 12.98
N ASN A 396 -20.94 -17.92 13.00
CA ASN A 396 -22.35 -18.29 13.14
C ASN A 396 -22.99 -17.59 14.36
N GLY A 397 -24.07 -16.87 14.16
CA GLY A 397 -24.90 -16.28 15.22
C GLY A 397 -24.24 -15.20 16.07
N ILE A 398 -23.10 -14.64 15.68
CA ILE A 398 -22.45 -13.54 16.41
C ILE A 398 -23.37 -12.32 16.51
N GLY A 399 -24.25 -12.08 15.55
CA GLY A 399 -25.21 -11.00 15.54
C GLY A 399 -26.14 -10.99 16.77
N PHE A 400 -26.46 -12.15 17.32
CA PHE A 400 -27.30 -12.27 18.52
C PHE A 400 -26.50 -12.12 19.82
N GLN A 401 -25.23 -12.48 19.83
CA GLN A 401 -24.41 -12.52 21.05
C GLN A 401 -23.51 -11.29 21.23
N SER A 402 -23.08 -10.70 20.14
CA SER A 402 -22.25 -9.50 20.09
C SER A 402 -22.68 -8.62 18.92
N PRO A 403 -23.92 -8.03 18.98
CA PRO A 403 -24.53 -7.32 17.85
C PRO A 403 -23.68 -6.16 17.35
N TRP A 404 -22.97 -5.48 18.26
CA TRP A 404 -22.08 -4.38 17.90
C TRP A 404 -20.90 -4.84 17.03
N LEU A 405 -20.24 -5.95 17.35
CA LEU A 405 -19.15 -6.49 16.53
C LEU A 405 -19.64 -6.96 15.16
N ALA A 406 -20.79 -7.64 15.12
CA ALA A 406 -21.41 -8.07 13.88
C ALA A 406 -21.80 -6.87 13.00
N PHE A 407 -22.34 -5.79 13.61
CA PHE A 407 -22.66 -4.55 12.90
C PHE A 407 -21.40 -3.90 12.33
N CYS A 408 -20.33 -3.75 13.13
CA CYS A 408 -19.07 -3.16 12.65
C CYS A 408 -18.50 -3.94 11.46
N LEU A 409 -18.42 -5.28 11.59
CA LEU A 409 -17.91 -6.11 10.48
C LEU A 409 -18.78 -5.98 9.25
N SER A 410 -20.11 -6.00 9.40
CA SER A 410 -21.05 -5.82 8.28
C SER A 410 -20.89 -4.49 7.58
N LEU A 411 -20.70 -3.40 8.32
CA LEU A 411 -20.43 -2.08 7.75
C LEU A 411 -19.17 -2.08 6.89
N PHE A 412 -18.08 -2.68 7.38
CA PHE A 412 -16.83 -2.76 6.62
C PHE A 412 -16.97 -3.66 5.39
N LEU A 413 -17.65 -4.80 5.49
CA LEU A 413 -17.91 -5.70 4.36
C LEU A 413 -18.80 -5.05 3.29
N LEU A 414 -19.84 -4.32 3.69
CA LEU A 414 -20.69 -3.56 2.78
C LEU A 414 -19.93 -2.40 2.11
N SER A 415 -19.00 -1.79 2.85
CA SER A 415 -18.11 -0.77 2.28
C SER A 415 -17.13 -1.38 1.27
N LEU A 416 -16.51 -2.54 1.58
CA LEU A 416 -15.66 -3.28 0.63
C LEU A 416 -16.44 -3.71 -0.62
N LEU A 417 -17.68 -4.12 -0.47
CA LEU A 417 -18.59 -4.38 -1.58
C LEU A 417 -18.81 -3.13 -2.44
N GLY A 418 -18.92 -1.96 -1.79
CA GLY A 418 -19.20 -0.69 -2.47
C GLY A 418 -20.70 -0.34 -2.46
N ILE A 419 -21.35 -0.45 -1.30
CA ILE A 419 -22.71 0.05 -1.11
C ILE A 419 -22.69 1.58 -1.04
N PRO A 420 -23.64 2.29 -1.71
CA PRO A 420 -23.76 3.75 -1.64
C PRO A 420 -23.71 4.29 -0.20
N LEU A 421 -23.23 5.52 -0.04
CA LEU A 421 -22.96 6.21 1.23
C LEU A 421 -21.75 5.70 2.01
N THR A 422 -21.02 4.71 1.50
CA THR A 422 -19.77 4.22 2.11
C THR A 422 -18.53 4.66 1.32
N ALA A 423 -17.39 4.69 2.01
CA ALA A 423 -16.11 5.06 1.41
C ALA A 423 -15.73 4.20 0.21
N GLY A 424 -16.00 2.89 0.26
CA GLY A 424 -15.65 1.96 -0.81
C GLY A 424 -16.43 2.21 -2.11
N PHE A 425 -17.68 2.66 -2.01
CA PHE A 425 -18.47 3.07 -3.17
C PHE A 425 -17.82 4.28 -3.86
N MET A 426 -17.55 5.34 -3.09
CA MET A 426 -16.96 6.56 -3.66
C MET A 426 -15.56 6.30 -4.25
N GLY A 427 -14.76 5.48 -3.59
CA GLY A 427 -13.46 5.07 -4.12
C GLY A 427 -13.58 4.37 -5.48
N LYS A 428 -14.49 3.38 -5.62
CA LYS A 428 -14.75 2.68 -6.89
C LYS A 428 -15.27 3.63 -7.97
N VAL A 429 -16.23 4.48 -7.63
CA VAL A 429 -16.79 5.48 -8.57
C VAL A 429 -15.67 6.36 -9.14
N MET A 430 -14.76 6.83 -8.31
CA MET A 430 -13.68 7.71 -8.76
C MET A 430 -12.71 7.03 -9.73
N VAL A 431 -12.24 5.82 -9.41
CA VAL A 431 -11.30 5.11 -10.30
C VAL A 431 -11.97 4.66 -11.60
N PHE A 432 -13.26 4.28 -11.56
CA PHE A 432 -14.01 3.92 -12.75
C PHE A 432 -14.32 5.16 -13.62
N ARG A 433 -14.71 6.28 -13.00
CA ARG A 433 -14.91 7.54 -13.71
C ARG A 433 -13.63 7.97 -14.44
N ALA A 434 -12.48 7.96 -13.77
CA ALA A 434 -11.21 8.30 -14.39
C ALA A 434 -10.92 7.41 -15.62
N ALA A 435 -11.26 6.12 -15.58
CA ALA A 435 -11.09 5.21 -16.70
C ALA A 435 -12.10 5.46 -17.83
N LEU A 436 -13.35 5.80 -17.50
CA LEU A 436 -14.38 6.20 -18.49
C LEU A 436 -13.97 7.45 -19.23
N ASP A 437 -13.42 8.45 -18.54
CA ASP A 437 -12.93 9.71 -19.12
C ASP A 437 -11.79 9.48 -20.14
N GLN A 438 -11.07 8.35 -20.03
CA GLN A 438 -10.04 7.92 -20.98
C GLN A 438 -10.55 6.90 -22.02
N GLY A 439 -11.86 6.57 -22.06
CA GLY A 439 -12.47 5.67 -23.03
C GLY A 439 -12.32 4.17 -22.73
N TYR A 440 -11.89 3.77 -21.53
CA TYR A 440 -11.73 2.35 -21.13
C TYR A 440 -13.05 1.69 -20.70
N TYR A 441 -14.10 1.78 -21.53
CA TYR A 441 -15.44 1.26 -21.21
C TYR A 441 -15.45 -0.22 -20.86
N VAL A 442 -14.76 -1.05 -21.63
CA VAL A 442 -14.71 -2.51 -21.42
C VAL A 442 -14.08 -2.85 -20.06
N LEU A 443 -12.99 -2.15 -19.71
CA LEU A 443 -12.31 -2.37 -18.42
C LEU A 443 -13.24 -2.00 -17.25
N VAL A 444 -14.01 -0.93 -17.36
CA VAL A 444 -14.97 -0.51 -16.34
C VAL A 444 -16.13 -1.51 -16.23
N VAL A 445 -16.68 -1.99 -17.35
CA VAL A 445 -17.74 -3.02 -17.34
C VAL A 445 -17.25 -4.28 -16.62
N ILE A 446 -16.03 -4.75 -16.92
CA ILE A 446 -15.44 -5.90 -16.22
C ILE A 446 -15.28 -5.59 -14.72
N GLY A 447 -14.87 -4.39 -14.35
CA GLY A 447 -14.75 -3.96 -12.96
C GLY A 447 -16.09 -3.98 -12.22
N VAL A 448 -17.16 -3.49 -12.85
CA VAL A 448 -18.52 -3.50 -12.28
C VAL A 448 -19.04 -4.93 -12.11
N LEU A 449 -18.86 -5.80 -13.12
CA LEU A 449 -19.24 -7.21 -13.03
C LEU A 449 -18.48 -7.92 -11.90
N ASN A 450 -17.20 -7.66 -11.76
CA ASN A 450 -16.39 -8.19 -10.66
C ASN A 450 -16.85 -7.66 -9.28
N THR A 451 -17.32 -6.42 -9.21
CA THR A 451 -17.94 -5.89 -7.99
C THR A 451 -19.22 -6.65 -7.64
N ALA A 452 -20.07 -6.97 -8.63
CA ALA A 452 -21.26 -7.79 -8.41
C ALA A 452 -20.90 -9.21 -7.93
N ILE A 453 -19.87 -9.84 -8.49
CA ILE A 453 -19.37 -11.14 -8.04
C ILE A 453 -18.94 -11.08 -6.57
N SER A 454 -18.28 -9.99 -6.16
CA SER A 454 -17.83 -9.83 -4.77
C SER A 454 -18.96 -9.79 -3.75
N ALA A 455 -20.17 -9.45 -4.15
CA ALA A 455 -21.34 -9.42 -3.27
C ALA A 455 -21.59 -10.78 -2.61
N TYR A 456 -21.35 -11.87 -3.33
CA TYR A 456 -21.63 -13.21 -2.82
C TYR A 456 -20.86 -13.51 -1.52
N TYR A 457 -19.55 -13.37 -1.51
CA TYR A 457 -18.75 -13.77 -0.34
C TYR A 457 -18.85 -12.77 0.82
N TYR A 458 -19.06 -11.49 0.57
CA TYR A 458 -19.31 -10.53 1.64
C TYR A 458 -20.68 -10.73 2.30
N LEU A 459 -21.73 -10.88 1.49
CA LEU A 459 -23.07 -11.14 2.02
C LEU A 459 -23.17 -12.52 2.68
N ARG A 460 -22.46 -13.55 2.16
CA ARG A 460 -22.37 -14.87 2.80
C ARG A 460 -21.92 -14.74 4.26
N LEU A 461 -20.88 -13.95 4.55
CA LEU A 461 -20.40 -13.77 5.93
C LEU A 461 -21.42 -13.02 6.78
N ILE A 462 -22.09 -12.00 6.24
CA ILE A 462 -23.15 -11.27 6.93
C ILE A 462 -24.33 -12.20 7.24
N ILE A 463 -24.77 -13.03 6.28
CA ILE A 463 -25.84 -14.01 6.49
C ILE A 463 -25.45 -15.00 7.59
N VAL A 464 -24.23 -15.49 7.60
CA VAL A 464 -23.73 -16.39 8.63
C VAL A 464 -23.81 -15.75 10.02
N MET A 465 -23.45 -14.48 10.13
CA MET A 465 -23.47 -13.76 11.42
C MET A 465 -24.88 -13.53 11.99
N PHE A 466 -25.90 -13.29 11.14
CA PHE A 466 -27.22 -12.87 11.60
C PHE A 466 -28.31 -13.92 11.42
N PHE A 467 -28.15 -14.92 10.53
CA PHE A 467 -29.23 -15.86 10.19
C PHE A 467 -28.90 -17.33 10.50
N ARG A 468 -27.68 -17.64 10.97
CA ARG A 468 -27.35 -18.99 11.41
C ARG A 468 -27.33 -19.10 12.92
N GLU A 469 -27.80 -20.24 13.41
CA GLU A 469 -27.69 -20.56 14.84
C GLU A 469 -26.24 -20.86 15.22
N ARG A 470 -25.89 -20.52 16.43
CA ARG A 470 -24.55 -20.74 16.94
C ARG A 470 -24.33 -22.18 17.33
N THR A 471 -23.28 -22.77 16.79
CA THR A 471 -22.89 -24.17 17.02
C THR A 471 -21.85 -24.34 18.12
N THR A 472 -21.16 -23.26 18.52
CA THR A 472 -20.04 -23.31 19.49
C THR A 472 -20.27 -22.40 20.69
N ALA A 473 -19.78 -22.79 21.87
CA ALA A 473 -19.85 -21.95 23.07
C ALA A 473 -19.13 -20.61 22.83
N TRP A 474 -19.81 -19.52 23.18
CA TRP A 474 -19.30 -18.16 23.02
C TRP A 474 -19.39 -17.40 24.34
N SER A 475 -18.29 -16.82 24.76
CA SER A 475 -18.29 -15.72 25.70
C SER A 475 -18.03 -14.43 24.95
N ALA A 476 -18.83 -13.40 25.17
CA ALA A 476 -18.61 -12.11 24.51
C ALA A 476 -17.19 -11.61 24.80
N PRO A 477 -16.38 -11.31 23.78
CA PRO A 477 -15.04 -10.79 24.01
C PRO A 477 -15.12 -9.37 24.58
N GLN A 478 -14.24 -9.06 25.51
CA GLN A 478 -14.05 -7.67 25.92
C GLN A 478 -13.32 -6.94 24.78
N ILE A 479 -13.85 -5.77 24.40
CA ILE A 479 -13.22 -4.90 23.40
C ILE A 479 -12.24 -3.99 24.13
N PRO A 480 -10.92 -4.14 23.92
CA PRO A 480 -9.95 -3.24 24.53
C PRO A 480 -10.15 -1.79 24.06
N ALA A 481 -9.88 -0.82 24.92
CA ALA A 481 -10.10 0.60 24.60
C ALA A 481 -9.34 1.05 23.35
N SER A 482 -8.10 0.58 23.14
CA SER A 482 -7.31 0.89 21.94
C SER A 482 -7.96 0.37 20.67
N VAL A 483 -8.47 -0.86 20.68
CA VAL A 483 -9.18 -1.45 19.53
C VAL A 483 -10.53 -0.76 19.32
N GLY A 484 -11.24 -0.41 20.42
CA GLY A 484 -12.46 0.39 20.37
C GLY A 484 -12.25 1.74 19.69
N LEU A 485 -11.15 2.41 20.02
CA LEU A 485 -10.74 3.66 19.36
C LEU A 485 -10.43 3.45 17.86
N ALA A 486 -9.71 2.39 17.51
CA ALA A 486 -9.43 2.04 16.12
C ALA A 486 -10.73 1.80 15.33
N LEU A 487 -11.68 1.06 15.92
CA LEU A 487 -13.01 0.83 15.32
C LEU A 487 -13.78 2.15 15.16
N ALA A 488 -13.79 3.03 16.16
CA ALA A 488 -14.45 4.31 16.07
C ALA A 488 -13.87 5.18 14.94
N ILE A 489 -12.54 5.26 14.83
CA ILE A 489 -11.85 5.99 13.76
C ILE A 489 -12.18 5.39 12.38
N THR A 490 -12.17 4.06 12.26
CA THR A 490 -12.43 3.40 10.97
C THR A 490 -13.89 3.50 10.55
N ILE A 491 -14.86 3.39 11.47
CA ILE A 491 -16.28 3.60 11.21
C ILE A 491 -16.52 5.05 10.76
N PHE A 492 -15.99 6.01 11.54
CA PHE A 492 -16.07 7.42 11.17
C PHE A 492 -15.46 7.68 9.79
N GLY A 493 -14.27 7.11 9.51
CA GLY A 493 -13.60 7.24 8.23
C GLY A 493 -14.42 6.68 7.06
N VAL A 494 -15.03 5.49 7.23
CA VAL A 494 -15.89 4.88 6.19
C VAL A 494 -17.09 5.77 5.88
N LEU A 495 -17.75 6.31 6.89
CA LEU A 495 -18.92 7.16 6.70
C LEU A 495 -18.52 8.55 6.18
N TYR A 496 -17.48 9.16 6.75
CA TYR A 496 -17.04 10.50 6.35
C TYR A 496 -16.55 10.53 4.90
N LEU A 497 -15.70 9.58 4.50
CA LEU A 497 -15.20 9.48 3.12
C LEU A 497 -16.31 9.08 2.13
N GLY A 498 -17.35 8.41 2.60
CA GLY A 498 -18.52 8.06 1.79
C GLY A 498 -19.49 9.22 1.57
N LEU A 499 -19.70 10.04 2.61
CA LEU A 499 -20.68 11.14 2.59
C LEU A 499 -20.08 12.49 2.15
N PHE A 500 -18.81 12.74 2.48
CA PHE A 500 -18.12 14.01 2.23
C PHE A 500 -16.79 13.84 1.47
N PRO A 501 -16.76 13.09 0.35
CA PRO A 501 -15.54 12.80 -0.39
C PRO A 501 -14.85 14.06 -0.92
N ASP A 502 -15.63 15.07 -1.33
CA ASP A 502 -15.11 16.27 -1.99
C ASP A 502 -14.10 17.05 -1.13
N ARG A 503 -14.27 17.03 0.21
CA ARG A 503 -13.31 17.71 1.10
C ARG A 503 -11.92 17.13 0.99
N VAL A 504 -11.81 15.80 0.95
CA VAL A 504 -10.52 15.11 0.85
C VAL A 504 -9.98 15.20 -0.57
N ILE A 505 -10.85 15.04 -1.58
CA ILE A 505 -10.49 15.16 -3.00
C ILE A 505 -9.92 16.55 -3.29
N ASN A 506 -10.62 17.60 -2.88
CA ASN A 506 -10.19 18.98 -3.08
C ASN A 506 -8.89 19.29 -2.33
N ALA A 507 -8.68 18.74 -1.14
CA ALA A 507 -7.42 18.86 -0.42
C ALA A 507 -6.26 18.21 -1.18
N LEU A 508 -6.48 17.03 -1.79
CA LEU A 508 -5.49 16.33 -2.61
C LEU A 508 -5.22 17.02 -3.96
N GLN A 509 -6.19 17.76 -4.51
CA GLN A 509 -6.10 18.48 -5.79
C GLN A 509 -5.67 19.92 -5.65
N ALA A 510 -5.66 20.49 -4.44
CA ALA A 510 -5.39 21.91 -4.20
C ALA A 510 -4.00 22.38 -4.67
N LYS A 511 -3.10 21.45 -4.89
CA LYS A 511 -1.81 21.68 -5.53
C LYS A 511 -1.65 20.67 -6.67
N PRO A 512 -0.98 21.02 -7.78
CA PRO A 512 -0.73 20.06 -8.84
C PRO A 512 0.14 18.93 -8.31
N VAL A 513 -0.34 17.69 -8.43
CA VAL A 513 0.36 16.47 -7.98
C VAL A 513 1.75 16.31 -8.64
N MET A 514 2.06 17.16 -9.59
CA MET A 514 3.30 17.20 -10.32
C MET A 514 3.82 18.62 -10.52
N SER A 515 4.89 18.96 -9.84
CA SER A 515 5.78 20.06 -10.18
C SER A 515 7.21 19.58 -10.53
N ILE A 516 7.34 18.43 -11.19
CA ILE A 516 8.60 18.16 -11.88
C ILE A 516 8.58 19.08 -13.10
N SER A 517 9.15 20.28 -12.95
CA SER A 517 9.42 21.14 -14.08
C SER A 517 10.32 20.35 -15.04
N MET A 518 9.76 19.90 -16.16
CA MET A 518 10.54 19.59 -17.35
C MET A 518 11.12 20.93 -17.88
N ARG A 519 12.02 21.56 -17.14
CA ARG A 519 12.87 22.64 -17.60
C ARG A 519 14.25 22.11 -17.92
#